data_d2e7df0520f39f0c842e9d54c70a80d5
#
_entry.id   d2e7df0520f39f0c842e9d54c70a80d5
#
_cell.length_a   1.000
_cell.length_b   1.000
_cell.length_c   1.000
_cell.angle_alpha   90.00
_cell.angle_beta   90.00
_cell.angle_gamma   90.00
#
_symmetry.space_group_name_H-M   'P 1'
#
loop_
_entity.id
_entity.type
_entity.pdbx_description
1 polymer ?
#
loop_
_entity_poly.entity_id
_entity_poly.type
_entity_poly.pdbx_seq_one_letter_code
_entity_poly.pdbx_strand_id
1 'polypeptide(L)'
;MKTCAIIPVKQFSKAKTRLDLSIEDTRVLCKLLLEEVLGTISKSSLIEKIILVSKEDEVFQIGKKFDCIEIFDETESGVNNAISLADSWISNSNFTHSVIFPQDIPFMTTQDIDMLFNFCIFKNSVILVPSRHFDGTNALIRTPSDIMETRYDEGSYKFQFESAMLKTSHYSLALIHRIMLDIDSRDDVNFVLQKNIKPTICQKLEEIFQLS
;
A
#
# COMPACT_ATOMS: atom_id res chain seq x y z
N MET A 1 -20.47 -2.25 3.51
CA MET A 1 -19.68 -1.29 2.70
C MET A 1 -19.00 -2.08 1.61
N LYS A 2 -19.11 -1.68 0.35
CA LYS A 2 -18.36 -2.34 -0.75
C LYS A 2 -17.02 -1.64 -0.93
N THR A 3 -15.97 -2.26 -0.44
CA THR A 3 -14.63 -1.69 -0.40
C THR A 3 -13.69 -2.43 -1.34
N CYS A 4 -12.88 -1.71 -2.09
CA CYS A 4 -11.75 -2.26 -2.82
C CYS A 4 -10.42 -1.70 -2.29
N ALA A 5 -9.37 -2.53 -2.32
CA ALA A 5 -8.01 -2.09 -2.10
C ALA A 5 -7.36 -1.71 -3.43
N ILE A 6 -6.61 -0.61 -3.47
CA ILE A 6 -5.82 -0.17 -4.60
C ILE A 6 -4.35 -0.34 -4.26
N ILE A 7 -3.61 -1.07 -5.07
CA ILE A 7 -2.18 -1.32 -4.90
C ILE A 7 -1.45 -0.85 -6.16
N PRO A 8 -0.93 0.38 -6.16
CA PRO A 8 -0.05 0.86 -7.23
C PRO A 8 1.32 0.21 -7.13
N VAL A 9 1.81 -0.38 -8.21
CA VAL A 9 3.08 -1.11 -8.25
C VAL A 9 3.94 -0.61 -9.40
N LYS A 10 5.08 0.00 -9.07
CA LYS A 10 6.11 0.40 -10.05
C LYS A 10 6.84 -0.82 -10.60
N GLN A 11 7.46 -0.67 -11.76
CA GLN A 11 8.38 -1.69 -12.28
C GLN A 11 9.44 -2.03 -11.24
N PHE A 12 9.66 -3.32 -10.99
CA PHE A 12 10.60 -3.78 -9.96
C PHE A 12 12.02 -3.28 -10.19
N SER A 13 12.43 -3.16 -11.46
CA SER A 13 13.75 -2.62 -11.83
C SER A 13 13.95 -1.14 -11.49
N LYS A 14 12.88 -0.39 -11.23
CA LYS A 14 12.90 1.03 -10.85
C LYS A 14 12.58 1.27 -9.38
N ALA A 15 12.24 0.21 -8.65
CA ALA A 15 11.88 0.28 -7.25
C ALA A 15 13.11 0.19 -6.32
N LYS A 16 12.94 0.65 -5.08
CA LYS A 16 13.88 0.38 -3.98
C LYS A 16 15.34 0.80 -4.21
N THR A 17 15.57 1.86 -4.98
CA THR A 17 16.93 2.36 -5.32
C THR A 17 17.78 2.75 -4.11
N ARG A 18 17.14 3.05 -2.95
CA ARG A 18 17.81 3.41 -1.69
C ARG A 18 18.39 2.21 -0.93
N LEU A 19 18.06 0.98 -1.36
CA LEU A 19 18.54 -0.24 -0.68
C LEU A 19 19.90 -0.72 -1.18
N ASP A 20 20.38 -0.19 -2.31
CA ASP A 20 21.65 -0.55 -2.92
C ASP A 20 21.80 -2.07 -3.13
N LEU A 21 20.75 -2.67 -3.70
CA LEU A 21 20.70 -4.08 -4.06
C LEU A 21 20.98 -4.27 -5.55
N SER A 22 21.39 -5.48 -5.92
CA SER A 22 21.42 -5.87 -7.33
C SER A 22 20.01 -5.80 -7.93
N ILE A 23 19.91 -5.73 -9.27
CA ILE A 23 18.60 -5.73 -9.96
C ILE A 23 17.83 -7.02 -9.62
N GLU A 24 18.52 -8.15 -9.55
CA GLU A 24 17.90 -9.44 -9.24
C GLU A 24 17.39 -9.50 -7.79
N ASP A 25 18.22 -9.08 -6.82
CA ASP A 25 17.82 -9.04 -5.41
C ASP A 25 16.67 -8.05 -5.17
N THR A 26 16.72 -6.90 -5.86
CA THR A 26 15.59 -5.91 -5.83
C THR A 26 14.30 -6.56 -6.33
N ARG A 27 14.37 -7.33 -7.42
CA ARG A 27 13.22 -8.03 -7.98
C ARG A 27 12.67 -9.09 -7.03
N VAL A 28 13.58 -9.90 -6.42
CA VAL A 28 13.20 -10.90 -5.40
C VAL A 28 12.53 -10.22 -4.21
N LEU A 29 13.09 -9.13 -3.72
CA LEU A 29 12.52 -8.35 -2.62
C LEU A 29 11.13 -7.81 -2.98
N CYS A 30 10.99 -7.14 -4.12
CA CYS A 30 9.70 -6.55 -4.52
C CYS A 30 8.60 -7.62 -4.66
N LYS A 31 8.92 -8.80 -5.19
CA LYS A 31 7.99 -9.93 -5.25
C LYS A 31 7.57 -10.38 -3.86
N LEU A 32 8.53 -10.59 -2.97
CA LEU A 32 8.28 -10.98 -1.59
C LEU A 32 7.33 -9.99 -0.91
N LEU A 33 7.63 -8.70 -0.99
CA LEU A 33 6.84 -7.66 -0.35
C LEU A 33 5.41 -7.62 -0.91
N LEU A 34 5.27 -7.67 -2.23
CA LEU A 34 3.96 -7.67 -2.89
C LEU A 34 3.13 -8.90 -2.51
N GLU A 35 3.71 -10.11 -2.54
CA GLU A 35 3.00 -11.34 -2.16
C GLU A 35 2.51 -11.29 -0.71
N GLU A 36 3.32 -10.77 0.22
CA GLU A 36 2.93 -10.62 1.63
C GLU A 36 1.78 -9.62 1.83
N VAL A 37 1.83 -8.50 1.14
CA VAL A 37 0.76 -7.48 1.21
C VAL A 37 -0.53 -8.05 0.61
N LEU A 38 -0.49 -8.62 -0.59
CA LEU A 38 -1.66 -9.20 -1.24
C LEU A 38 -2.23 -10.38 -0.43
N GLY A 39 -1.34 -11.25 0.09
CA GLY A 39 -1.75 -12.39 0.92
C GLY A 39 -2.41 -11.98 2.25
N THR A 40 -2.08 -10.81 2.78
CA THR A 40 -2.75 -10.24 3.95
C THR A 40 -4.11 -9.65 3.57
N ILE A 41 -4.15 -8.83 2.52
CA ILE A 41 -5.38 -8.15 2.10
C ILE A 41 -6.44 -9.15 1.63
N SER A 42 -6.06 -10.20 0.90
CA SER A 42 -6.98 -11.21 0.37
C SER A 42 -7.68 -12.03 1.48
N LYS A 43 -7.15 -12.02 2.70
CA LYS A 43 -7.75 -12.68 3.88
C LYS A 43 -8.68 -11.77 4.67
N SER A 44 -8.73 -10.48 4.37
CA SER A 44 -9.60 -9.53 5.07
C SER A 44 -11.04 -9.67 4.57
N SER A 45 -11.99 -9.80 5.50
CA SER A 45 -13.42 -9.80 5.20
C SER A 45 -13.98 -8.41 4.88
N LEU A 46 -13.19 -7.36 5.11
CA LEU A 46 -13.60 -5.96 4.91
C LEU A 46 -13.27 -5.43 3.50
N ILE A 47 -12.45 -6.17 2.74
CA ILE A 47 -12.02 -5.82 1.39
C ILE A 47 -12.54 -6.88 0.42
N GLU A 48 -13.41 -6.48 -0.51
CA GLU A 48 -14.06 -7.42 -1.43
C GLU A 48 -13.23 -7.68 -2.69
N LYS A 49 -12.42 -6.71 -3.12
CA LYS A 49 -11.56 -6.81 -4.31
C LYS A 49 -10.26 -6.05 -4.14
N ILE A 50 -9.23 -6.55 -4.79
CA ILE A 50 -7.92 -5.90 -4.87
C ILE A 50 -7.73 -5.45 -6.31
N ILE A 51 -7.36 -4.19 -6.51
CA ILE A 51 -7.02 -3.60 -7.80
C ILE A 51 -5.50 -3.42 -7.82
N LEU A 52 -4.83 -4.12 -8.73
CA LEU A 52 -3.41 -3.94 -9.01
C LEU A 52 -3.25 -3.03 -10.21
N VAL A 53 -2.48 -1.96 -10.05
CA VAL A 53 -2.14 -1.04 -11.14
C VAL A 53 -0.65 -1.10 -11.39
N SER A 54 -0.23 -1.54 -12.56
CA SER A 54 1.18 -1.68 -12.93
C SER A 54 1.38 -1.65 -14.43
N LYS A 55 2.64 -1.49 -14.85
CA LYS A 55 3.08 -1.73 -16.23
C LYS A 55 3.75 -3.11 -16.42
N GLU A 56 3.97 -3.86 -15.35
CA GLU A 56 4.80 -5.06 -15.34
C GLU A 56 3.95 -6.33 -15.30
N ASP A 57 4.08 -7.19 -16.31
CA ASP A 57 3.33 -8.46 -16.41
C ASP A 57 3.57 -9.37 -15.21
N GLU A 58 4.78 -9.35 -14.63
CA GLU A 58 5.11 -10.17 -13.47
C GLU A 58 4.29 -9.80 -12.23
N VAL A 59 3.97 -8.53 -12.06
CA VAL A 59 3.06 -8.05 -11.00
C VAL A 59 1.69 -8.69 -11.16
N PHE A 60 1.18 -8.77 -12.39
CA PHE A 60 -0.11 -9.41 -12.67
C PHE A 60 -0.07 -10.92 -12.49
N GLN A 61 1.05 -11.60 -12.81
CA GLN A 61 1.19 -13.03 -12.52
C GLN A 61 1.10 -13.31 -11.00
N ILE A 62 1.64 -12.43 -10.18
CA ILE A 62 1.48 -12.50 -8.72
C ILE A 62 0.01 -12.23 -8.35
N GLY A 63 -0.60 -11.19 -8.90
CA GLY A 63 -1.98 -10.78 -8.62
C GLY A 63 -3.02 -11.86 -8.91
N LYS A 64 -2.80 -12.67 -9.95
CA LYS A 64 -3.69 -13.80 -10.29
C LYS A 64 -3.86 -14.82 -9.17
N LYS A 65 -2.85 -15.00 -8.32
CA LYS A 65 -2.92 -15.89 -7.14
C LYS A 65 -3.93 -15.41 -6.09
N PHE A 66 -4.31 -14.13 -6.14
CA PHE A 66 -5.16 -13.44 -5.16
C PHE A 66 -6.45 -12.87 -5.78
N ASP A 67 -6.82 -13.30 -6.98
CA ASP A 67 -8.01 -12.84 -7.72
C ASP A 67 -8.06 -11.29 -7.84
N CYS A 68 -6.91 -10.67 -8.12
CA CYS A 68 -6.81 -9.24 -8.30
C CYS A 68 -7.40 -8.79 -9.64
N ILE A 69 -7.97 -7.58 -9.65
CA ILE A 69 -8.31 -6.85 -10.88
C ILE A 69 -7.03 -6.22 -11.40
N GLU A 70 -6.70 -6.46 -12.66
CA GLU A 70 -5.49 -5.96 -13.31
C GLU A 70 -5.81 -4.68 -14.09
N ILE A 71 -5.08 -3.60 -13.81
CA ILE A 71 -5.14 -2.34 -14.58
C ILE A 71 -3.74 -2.03 -15.10
N PHE A 72 -3.61 -1.98 -16.42
CA PHE A 72 -2.34 -1.68 -17.06
C PHE A 72 -2.08 -0.16 -17.08
N ASP A 73 -0.96 0.27 -16.47
CA ASP A 73 -0.50 1.66 -16.48
C ASP A 73 0.55 1.85 -17.58
N GLU A 74 0.11 2.17 -18.78
CA GLU A 74 0.98 2.33 -19.95
C GLU A 74 2.08 3.38 -19.73
N THR A 75 1.75 4.46 -19.06
CA THR A 75 2.64 5.63 -18.91
C THR A 75 3.60 5.52 -17.73
N GLU A 76 3.19 4.82 -16.66
CA GLU A 76 3.92 4.76 -15.40
C GLU A 76 4.35 6.17 -14.89
N SER A 77 3.44 7.14 -15.02
CA SER A 77 3.71 8.54 -14.70
C SER A 77 3.60 8.88 -13.21
N GLY A 78 3.61 7.87 -12.34
CA GLY A 78 3.64 8.01 -10.89
C GLY A 78 2.41 7.45 -10.18
N VAL A 79 2.49 7.43 -8.84
CA VAL A 79 1.46 6.80 -7.98
C VAL A 79 0.10 7.46 -8.14
N ASN A 80 0.04 8.79 -8.26
CA ASN A 80 -1.23 9.51 -8.45
C ASN A 80 -1.94 9.10 -9.74
N ASN A 81 -1.19 8.91 -10.85
CA ASN A 81 -1.75 8.43 -12.10
C ASN A 81 -2.30 6.99 -11.95
N ALA A 82 -1.53 6.11 -11.34
CA ALA A 82 -1.97 4.73 -11.10
C ALA A 82 -3.28 4.68 -10.29
N ILE A 83 -3.40 5.51 -9.25
CA ILE A 83 -4.62 5.61 -8.45
C ILE A 83 -5.78 6.19 -9.29
N SER A 84 -5.53 7.19 -10.13
CA SER A 84 -6.56 7.76 -11.02
C SER A 84 -7.12 6.73 -12.00
N LEU A 85 -6.28 5.81 -12.51
CA LEU A 85 -6.73 4.69 -13.35
C LEU A 85 -7.65 3.75 -12.56
N ALA A 86 -7.29 3.43 -11.32
CA ALA A 86 -8.13 2.63 -10.43
C ALA A 86 -9.44 3.34 -10.09
N ASP A 87 -9.42 4.64 -9.80
CA ASP A 87 -10.59 5.46 -9.52
C ASP A 87 -11.56 5.49 -10.72
N SER A 88 -11.01 5.57 -11.94
CA SER A 88 -11.81 5.49 -13.17
C SER A 88 -12.51 4.13 -13.33
N TRP A 89 -11.87 3.04 -12.92
CA TRP A 89 -12.49 1.72 -12.87
C TRP A 89 -13.57 1.66 -11.78
N ILE A 90 -13.29 2.18 -10.58
CA ILE A 90 -14.22 2.19 -9.44
C ILE A 90 -15.47 2.97 -9.78
N SER A 91 -15.38 4.11 -10.46
CA SER A 91 -16.52 4.95 -10.84
C SER A 91 -17.53 4.25 -11.76
N ASN A 92 -17.08 3.23 -12.51
CA ASN A 92 -17.90 2.39 -13.37
C ASN A 92 -18.32 1.07 -12.70
N SER A 93 -18.07 0.92 -11.41
CA SER A 93 -18.36 -0.26 -10.62
C SER A 93 -19.42 0.03 -9.54
N ASN A 94 -19.68 -0.93 -8.68
CA ASN A 94 -20.56 -0.75 -7.52
C ASN A 94 -19.78 -0.61 -6.20
N PHE A 95 -18.46 -0.40 -6.27
CA PHE A 95 -17.65 -0.08 -5.09
C PHE A 95 -17.80 1.40 -4.73
N THR A 96 -17.95 1.67 -3.44
CA THR A 96 -18.19 3.02 -2.93
C THR A 96 -17.07 3.50 -2.00
N HIS A 97 -16.18 2.58 -1.59
CA HIS A 97 -15.10 2.85 -0.66
C HIS A 97 -13.81 2.31 -1.22
N SER A 98 -12.72 3.03 -1.01
CA SER A 98 -11.39 2.55 -1.38
C SER A 98 -10.42 2.63 -0.21
N VAL A 99 -9.48 1.69 -0.16
CA VAL A 99 -8.29 1.79 0.65
C VAL A 99 -7.08 1.64 -0.25
N ILE A 100 -6.13 2.55 -0.15
CA ILE A 100 -4.88 2.51 -0.90
C ILE A 100 -3.79 2.01 0.04
N PHE A 101 -3.06 0.99 -0.38
CA PHE A 101 -1.88 0.48 0.31
C PHE A 101 -0.68 0.48 -0.65
N PRO A 102 0.52 0.83 -0.21
CA PRO A 102 1.72 0.56 -0.97
C PRO A 102 2.06 -0.94 -0.95
N GLN A 103 2.90 -1.37 -1.88
CA GLN A 103 3.31 -2.79 -2.00
C GLN A 103 4.34 -3.25 -0.95
N ASP A 104 4.84 -2.35 -0.12
CA ASP A 104 6.07 -2.52 0.68
C ASP A 104 5.88 -2.44 2.19
N ILE A 105 4.66 -2.75 2.66
CA ILE A 105 4.29 -2.85 4.09
C ILE A 105 4.03 -4.31 4.50
N PRO A 106 5.02 -5.21 4.42
CA PRO A 106 4.84 -6.67 4.56
C PRO A 106 4.47 -7.11 5.97
N PHE A 107 4.59 -6.22 6.96
CA PHE A 107 4.34 -6.54 8.37
C PHE A 107 2.87 -6.41 8.76
N MET A 108 2.05 -5.79 7.91
CA MET A 108 0.62 -5.66 8.09
C MET A 108 -0.05 -7.02 8.29
N THR A 109 -1.04 -7.07 9.17
CA THR A 109 -1.89 -8.24 9.43
C THR A 109 -3.36 -7.92 9.16
N THR A 110 -4.22 -8.93 9.10
CA THR A 110 -5.67 -8.73 8.96
C THR A 110 -6.25 -7.95 10.13
N GLN A 111 -5.74 -8.15 11.36
CA GLN A 111 -6.17 -7.37 12.53
C GLN A 111 -5.82 -5.89 12.38
N ASP A 112 -4.72 -5.53 11.71
CA ASP A 112 -4.39 -4.14 11.46
C ASP A 112 -5.36 -3.51 10.46
N ILE A 113 -5.81 -4.26 9.47
CA ILE A 113 -6.87 -3.84 8.55
C ILE A 113 -8.17 -3.60 9.32
N ASP A 114 -8.56 -4.54 10.19
CA ASP A 114 -9.76 -4.41 11.04
C ASP A 114 -9.66 -3.16 11.93
N MET A 115 -8.50 -2.93 12.56
CA MET A 115 -8.25 -1.72 13.36
C MET A 115 -8.37 -0.46 12.52
N LEU A 116 -7.83 -0.45 11.30
CA LEU A 116 -7.89 0.71 10.40
C LEU A 116 -9.35 1.04 10.04
N PHE A 117 -10.15 0.05 9.72
CA PHE A 117 -11.57 0.25 9.39
C PHE A 117 -12.42 0.67 10.60
N ASN A 118 -12.01 0.39 11.84
CA ASN A 118 -12.70 0.90 13.03
C ASN A 118 -12.69 2.42 13.16
N PHE A 119 -11.75 3.12 12.48
CA PHE A 119 -11.77 4.59 12.38
C PHE A 119 -12.80 5.10 11.38
N CYS A 120 -13.34 4.23 10.50
CA CYS A 120 -14.25 4.60 9.41
C CYS A 120 -15.71 4.57 9.88
N ILE A 121 -16.06 5.40 10.86
CA ILE A 121 -17.40 5.45 11.49
C ILE A 121 -18.42 6.32 10.74
N PHE A 122 -17.96 7.19 9.86
CA PHE A 122 -18.82 8.15 9.15
C PHE A 122 -18.86 7.87 7.66
N LYS A 123 -19.98 8.24 7.01
CA LYS A 123 -20.17 8.03 5.56
C LYS A 123 -19.23 8.85 4.67
N ASN A 124 -18.77 10.00 5.18
CA ASN A 124 -17.83 10.88 4.48
C ASN A 124 -16.61 11.02 5.36
N SER A 125 -15.62 10.12 5.18
CA SER A 125 -14.42 10.10 6.04
C SER A 125 -13.16 9.79 5.25
N VAL A 126 -12.05 10.30 5.75
CA VAL A 126 -10.71 10.01 5.25
C VAL A 126 -9.83 9.59 6.41
N ILE A 127 -9.22 8.41 6.32
CA ILE A 127 -8.34 7.89 7.34
C ILE A 127 -6.96 7.67 6.73
N LEU A 128 -5.94 8.21 7.38
CA LEU A 128 -4.54 8.08 6.93
C LEU A 128 -3.72 7.32 7.95
N VAL A 129 -2.83 6.47 7.46
CA VAL A 129 -1.72 5.92 8.24
C VAL A 129 -0.42 6.45 7.61
N PRO A 130 0.39 7.24 8.33
CA PRO A 130 1.67 7.71 7.82
C PRO A 130 2.70 6.59 7.77
N SER A 131 3.81 6.81 7.05
CA SER A 131 5.04 6.03 7.22
C SER A 131 5.62 6.23 8.63
N ARG A 132 6.56 5.37 9.03
CA ARG A 132 7.25 5.47 10.33
C ARG A 132 7.97 6.81 10.52
N HIS A 133 8.46 7.40 9.44
CA HIS A 133 9.16 8.69 9.43
C HIS A 133 8.25 9.91 9.27
N PHE A 134 6.94 9.71 9.11
CA PHE A 134 5.97 10.78 8.85
C PHE A 134 6.28 11.60 7.59
N ASP A 135 6.85 10.99 6.58
CA ASP A 135 7.13 11.56 5.27
C ASP A 135 6.27 10.97 4.15
N GLY A 136 5.78 9.75 4.32
CA GLY A 136 4.92 9.01 3.38
C GLY A 136 3.55 8.66 3.95
N THR A 137 2.70 8.07 3.10
CA THR A 137 1.37 7.57 3.45
C THR A 137 1.28 6.08 3.15
N ASN A 138 1.18 5.25 4.20
CA ASN A 138 1.17 3.78 4.11
C ASN A 138 -0.23 3.18 4.08
N ALA A 139 -1.26 3.95 4.42
CA ALA A 139 -2.64 3.62 4.11
C ALA A 139 -3.49 4.87 3.98
N LEU A 140 -4.43 4.85 3.04
CA LEU A 140 -5.41 5.92 2.85
C LEU A 140 -6.78 5.32 2.57
N ILE A 141 -7.72 5.40 3.53
CA ILE A 141 -9.14 5.10 3.30
C ILE A 141 -9.83 6.35 2.81
N ARG A 142 -10.62 6.20 1.75
CA ARG A 142 -11.53 7.22 1.21
C ARG A 142 -12.96 6.70 1.21
N THR A 143 -13.83 7.43 1.87
CA THR A 143 -15.27 7.13 2.00
C THR A 143 -16.08 8.40 1.72
N PRO A 144 -16.73 8.54 0.57
CA PRO A 144 -16.67 7.66 -0.62
C PRO A 144 -15.30 7.70 -1.31
N SER A 145 -15.08 6.80 -2.29
CA SER A 145 -13.78 6.65 -2.97
C SER A 145 -13.32 7.90 -3.73
N ASP A 146 -14.25 8.75 -4.13
CA ASP A 146 -14.04 10.01 -4.85
C ASP A 146 -14.04 11.25 -3.96
N ILE A 147 -14.03 11.09 -2.62
CA ILE A 147 -14.11 12.20 -1.66
C ILE A 147 -12.99 13.23 -1.83
N MET A 148 -11.81 12.78 -2.29
CA MET A 148 -10.65 13.62 -2.56
C MET A 148 -9.72 13.01 -3.60
N GLU A 149 -8.99 13.87 -4.31
CA GLU A 149 -7.85 13.48 -5.13
C GLU A 149 -6.65 13.12 -4.24
N THR A 150 -5.85 12.17 -4.69
CA THR A 150 -4.64 11.73 -3.96
C THR A 150 -3.41 12.54 -4.35
N ARG A 151 -2.46 12.67 -3.42
CA ARG A 151 -1.20 13.41 -3.61
C ARG A 151 -0.04 12.63 -2.97
N TYR A 152 0.52 11.69 -3.73
CA TYR A 152 1.62 10.81 -3.30
C TYR A 152 3.00 11.34 -3.73
N ASP A 153 3.22 12.63 -3.57
CA ASP A 153 4.53 13.26 -3.77
C ASP A 153 5.33 13.27 -2.46
N GLU A 154 6.52 13.88 -2.43
CA GLU A 154 7.32 14.00 -1.20
C GLU A 154 6.51 14.64 -0.06
N GLY A 155 6.61 14.05 1.14
CA GLY A 155 5.82 14.47 2.29
C GLY A 155 4.33 14.17 2.15
N SER A 156 3.98 13.09 1.43
CA SER A 156 2.61 12.79 1.00
C SER A 156 1.58 12.81 2.12
N TYR A 157 1.91 12.36 3.34
CA TYR A 157 0.92 12.33 4.42
C TYR A 157 0.38 13.72 4.79
N LYS A 158 1.22 14.76 4.75
CA LYS A 158 0.79 16.14 5.03
C LYS A 158 -0.18 16.64 3.97
N PHE A 159 0.15 16.44 2.70
CA PHE A 159 -0.72 16.84 1.58
C PHE A 159 -2.04 16.07 1.57
N GLN A 160 -2.01 14.77 1.86
CA GLN A 160 -3.23 13.97 1.99
C GLN A 160 -4.09 14.48 3.15
N PHE A 161 -3.47 14.77 4.29
CA PHE A 161 -4.17 15.25 5.48
C PHE A 161 -4.78 16.64 5.26
N GLU A 162 -4.05 17.57 4.66
CA GLU A 162 -4.56 18.89 4.28
C GLU A 162 -5.71 18.79 3.27
N SER A 163 -5.58 17.90 2.27
CA SER A 163 -6.65 17.65 1.30
C SER A 163 -7.89 17.08 1.98
N ALA A 164 -7.74 16.17 2.94
CA ALA A 164 -8.84 15.60 3.70
C ALA A 164 -9.58 16.67 4.52
N MET A 165 -8.83 17.55 5.21
CA MET A 165 -9.39 18.67 6.00
C MET A 165 -10.27 19.59 5.16
N LEU A 166 -9.94 19.79 3.88
CA LEU A 166 -10.70 20.63 2.97
C LEU A 166 -11.98 19.96 2.46
N LYS A 167 -12.07 18.63 2.52
CA LYS A 167 -13.15 17.85 1.89
C LYS A 167 -14.15 17.28 2.87
N THR A 168 -13.74 17.04 4.12
CA THR A 168 -14.62 16.47 5.15
C THR A 168 -14.22 16.95 6.54
N SER A 169 -15.18 16.98 7.46
CA SER A 169 -14.94 17.17 8.91
C SER A 169 -14.52 15.87 9.62
N HIS A 170 -14.63 14.73 8.93
CA HIS A 170 -14.33 13.40 9.48
C HIS A 170 -13.04 12.85 8.87
N TYR A 171 -11.92 13.36 9.32
CA TYR A 171 -10.58 12.88 8.93
C TYR A 171 -9.78 12.51 10.18
N SER A 172 -8.91 11.51 10.06
CA SER A 172 -8.11 11.03 11.19
C SER A 172 -6.76 10.49 10.74
N LEU A 173 -5.77 10.62 11.62
CA LEU A 173 -4.54 9.85 11.56
C LEU A 173 -4.70 8.59 12.43
N ALA A 174 -4.50 7.43 11.84
CA ALA A 174 -4.46 6.16 12.54
C ALA A 174 -3.00 5.70 12.67
N LEU A 175 -2.48 5.65 13.89
CA LEU A 175 -1.10 5.20 14.12
C LEU A 175 -1.09 3.69 14.37
N ILE A 176 -1.15 2.92 13.28
CA ILE A 176 -1.13 1.45 13.31
C ILE A 176 0.29 0.99 13.00
N HIS A 177 1.02 0.62 14.04
CA HIS A 177 2.46 0.40 14.00
C HIS A 177 2.92 -0.48 12.83
N ARG A 178 2.28 -1.64 12.57
CA ARG A 178 2.71 -2.55 11.49
C ARG A 178 2.41 -2.02 10.09
N ILE A 179 1.37 -1.18 9.91
CA ILE A 179 1.11 -0.52 8.63
C ILE A 179 2.13 0.61 8.39
N MET A 180 2.62 1.25 9.45
CA MET A 180 3.64 2.31 9.36
C MET A 180 5.02 1.80 8.94
N LEU A 181 5.23 0.46 8.89
CA LEU A 181 6.54 -0.14 8.60
C LEU A 181 6.63 -0.52 7.11
N ASP A 182 7.09 0.40 6.32
CA ASP A 182 7.53 0.18 4.94
C ASP A 182 9.02 -0.16 4.87
N ILE A 183 9.42 -0.82 3.80
CA ILE A 183 10.81 -1.21 3.55
C ILE A 183 11.35 -0.37 2.39
N ASP A 184 11.92 0.80 2.69
CA ASP A 184 12.45 1.74 1.70
C ASP A 184 13.95 1.95 1.77
N SER A 185 14.54 1.75 2.94
CA SER A 185 15.94 2.00 3.22
C SER A 185 16.58 0.86 4.02
N ARG A 186 17.92 0.85 4.08
CA ARG A 186 18.63 -0.09 4.96
C ARG A 186 18.31 0.13 6.44
N ASP A 187 17.98 1.34 6.84
CA ASP A 187 17.56 1.63 8.22
C ASP A 187 16.22 0.97 8.54
N ASP A 188 15.29 0.92 7.58
CA ASP A 188 14.02 0.20 7.76
C ASP A 188 14.26 -1.30 7.91
N VAL A 189 15.12 -1.89 7.07
CA VAL A 189 15.50 -3.29 7.18
C VAL A 189 16.11 -3.58 8.56
N ASN A 190 17.11 -2.81 8.98
CA ASN A 190 17.75 -2.98 10.27
C ASN A 190 16.75 -2.87 11.44
N PHE A 191 15.85 -1.89 11.36
CA PHE A 191 14.82 -1.69 12.38
C PHE A 191 13.90 -2.90 12.51
N VAL A 192 13.37 -3.44 11.41
CA VAL A 192 12.43 -4.56 11.45
C VAL A 192 13.11 -5.87 11.85
N LEU A 193 14.37 -6.09 11.43
CA LEU A 193 15.17 -7.24 11.85
C LEU A 193 15.45 -7.21 13.35
N GLN A 194 15.86 -6.06 13.89
CA GLN A 194 16.10 -5.90 15.32
C GLN A 194 14.85 -6.17 16.17
N LYS A 195 13.67 -5.83 15.66
CA LYS A 195 12.38 -6.03 16.35
C LYS A 195 11.79 -7.41 16.11
N ASN A 196 12.25 -8.13 15.11
CA ASN A 196 11.76 -9.45 14.70
C ASN A 196 10.23 -9.56 14.63
N ILE A 197 9.59 -8.55 14.03
CA ILE A 197 8.12 -8.35 14.07
C ILE A 197 7.38 -9.48 13.35
N LYS A 198 7.95 -10.02 12.28
CA LYS A 198 7.42 -11.14 11.50
C LYS A 198 8.59 -12.05 11.12
N PRO A 199 8.92 -13.05 11.94
CA PRO A 199 10.15 -13.84 11.80
C PRO A 199 10.37 -14.43 10.41
N THR A 200 9.30 -14.89 9.76
CA THR A 200 9.37 -15.47 8.41
C THR A 200 9.80 -14.45 7.34
N ILE A 201 9.41 -13.20 7.49
CA ILE A 201 9.82 -12.11 6.60
C ILE A 201 11.23 -11.65 6.96
N CYS A 202 11.51 -11.51 8.26
CA CYS A 202 12.86 -11.14 8.74
C CYS A 202 13.91 -12.11 8.21
N GLN A 203 13.69 -13.43 8.29
CA GLN A 203 14.60 -14.43 7.73
C GLN A 203 14.83 -14.23 6.22
N LYS A 204 13.79 -14.00 5.45
CA LYS A 204 13.92 -13.75 3.99
C LYS A 204 14.67 -12.45 3.68
N LEU A 205 14.47 -11.42 4.51
CA LEU A 205 15.23 -10.17 4.39
C LEU A 205 16.71 -10.42 4.69
N GLU A 206 17.04 -11.18 5.74
CA GLU A 206 18.41 -11.56 6.06
C GLU A 206 19.08 -12.29 4.88
N GLU A 207 18.39 -13.25 4.25
CA GLU A 207 18.86 -13.98 3.08
C GLU A 207 19.14 -13.04 1.89
N ILE A 208 18.19 -12.13 1.55
CA ILE A 208 18.34 -11.18 0.44
C ILE A 208 19.50 -10.20 0.69
N PHE A 209 19.62 -9.70 1.90
CA PHE A 209 20.66 -8.73 2.27
C PHE A 209 21.97 -9.38 2.69
N GLN A 210 22.08 -10.72 2.65
CA GLN A 210 23.26 -11.51 3.05
C GLN A 210 23.78 -11.14 4.46
N LEU A 211 22.82 -10.90 5.38
CA LEU A 211 23.10 -10.60 6.77
C LEU A 211 23.17 -11.94 7.54
N SER A 212 24.34 -12.23 8.12
CA SER A 212 24.59 -13.43 8.93
C SER A 212 24.58 -13.12 10.42
#